data_b0697abdae0d822529b5e21f59df111b
#
_entry.id   b0697abdae0d822529b5e21f59df111b
#
_cell.length_a   1.000
_cell.length_b   1.000
_cell.length_c   1.000
_cell.angle_alpha   90.00
_cell.angle_beta   90.00
_cell.angle_gamma   90.00
#
_symmetry.space_group_name_H-M   'P 1'
#
loop_
_entity.id
_entity.type
_entity.pdbx_description
1 polymer ?
#
loop_
_entity_poly.entity_id
_entity_poly.type
_entity_poly.pdbx_seq_one_letter_code
_entity_poly.pdbx_strand_id
1 'polypeptide(L)'
;MTIPSSPAPPKPAAEPTALVQERVTDRLANFPWWGLFLALLGVLLVYSFANDASYRDAFAYLAAGIYLTIYVTLMAFIFSIIIGLFTAFAQLSKGTSFFSVLARNIAAFYVNIVRGVPVIVLIFYVALVIFPAIVNMLASLGDWMASMGWLSADNRLSSISIRDVPLVWRGILALAINYGAFSAEVFRAGIQSIVRGQIGASRALG
;
A
#
# COMPACT_ATOMS: atom_id res chain seq x y z
N MET A 1 -50.22 -54.00 38.30
CA MET A 1 -48.95 -54.41 38.95
C MET A 1 -47.89 -54.45 37.88
N THR A 2 -47.16 -53.33 37.66
CA THR A 2 -46.14 -53.17 36.59
C THR A 2 -44.79 -53.54 37.20
N ILE A 3 -44.16 -54.57 36.62
CA ILE A 3 -42.84 -55.04 36.99
C ILE A 3 -41.82 -54.00 36.52
N PRO A 4 -40.92 -53.45 37.40
CA PRO A 4 -39.88 -52.52 36.99
C PRO A 4 -38.85 -53.26 36.12
N SER A 5 -38.56 -52.69 34.95
CA SER A 5 -37.55 -53.17 33.98
C SER A 5 -36.17 -53.20 34.64
N SER A 6 -35.49 -54.33 34.52
CA SER A 6 -34.09 -54.53 34.96
C SER A 6 -33.15 -53.49 34.36
N PRO A 7 -32.21 -52.91 35.12
CA PRO A 7 -31.23 -51.98 34.59
C PRO A 7 -30.35 -52.68 33.56
N ALA A 8 -30.08 -51.97 32.43
CA ALA A 8 -29.24 -52.47 31.36
C ALA A 8 -27.81 -52.79 31.87
N PRO A 9 -27.15 -53.84 31.40
CA PRO A 9 -25.81 -54.18 31.83
C PRO A 9 -24.80 -53.06 31.52
N PRO A 10 -23.80 -52.82 32.41
CA PRO A 10 -22.81 -51.80 32.19
C PRO A 10 -22.04 -52.06 30.87
N LYS A 11 -21.84 -50.95 30.12
CA LYS A 11 -21.08 -50.98 28.87
C LYS A 11 -19.66 -51.50 29.16
N PRO A 12 -19.12 -52.48 28.40
CA PRO A 12 -17.76 -52.97 28.64
C PRO A 12 -16.77 -51.85 28.57
N ALA A 13 -15.85 -51.77 29.53
CA ALA A 13 -14.77 -50.79 29.56
C ALA A 13 -13.94 -50.93 28.27
N ALA A 14 -13.77 -49.81 27.55
CA ALA A 14 -12.99 -49.81 26.32
C ALA A 14 -11.56 -50.31 26.62
N GLU A 15 -11.05 -51.24 25.81
CA GLU A 15 -9.71 -51.76 25.95
C GLU A 15 -8.66 -50.64 25.94
N PRO A 16 -7.62 -50.68 26.81
CA PRO A 16 -6.60 -49.62 26.89
C PRO A 16 -5.92 -49.34 25.55
N THR A 17 -5.80 -50.32 24.67
CA THR A 17 -5.29 -50.23 23.30
C THR A 17 -6.14 -49.34 22.40
N ALA A 18 -7.47 -49.38 22.51
CA ALA A 18 -8.41 -48.57 21.72
C ALA A 18 -8.28 -47.09 22.11
N LEU A 19 -8.15 -46.79 23.41
CA LEU A 19 -8.02 -45.40 23.90
C LEU A 19 -6.67 -44.74 23.50
N VAL A 20 -5.61 -45.54 23.39
CA VAL A 20 -4.29 -45.07 22.91
C VAL A 20 -4.35 -44.80 21.42
N GLN A 21 -5.03 -45.65 20.66
CA GLN A 21 -5.15 -45.51 19.20
C GLN A 21 -6.02 -44.31 18.82
N GLU A 22 -7.12 -44.05 19.53
CA GLU A 22 -7.92 -42.84 19.35
C GLU A 22 -7.13 -41.55 19.60
N ARG A 23 -6.34 -41.53 20.69
CA ARG A 23 -5.49 -40.36 21.00
C ARG A 23 -4.40 -40.08 19.95
N VAL A 24 -3.84 -41.11 19.35
CA VAL A 24 -2.80 -40.96 18.31
C VAL A 24 -3.45 -40.46 16.99
N THR A 25 -4.59 -41.02 16.61
CA THR A 25 -5.32 -40.58 15.41
C THR A 25 -5.82 -39.13 15.52
N ASP A 26 -6.30 -38.71 16.69
CA ASP A 26 -6.73 -37.34 16.94
C ASP A 26 -5.55 -36.35 16.89
N ARG A 27 -4.39 -36.72 17.41
CA ARG A 27 -3.18 -35.90 17.34
C ARG A 27 -2.66 -35.80 15.91
N LEU A 28 -2.72 -36.85 15.13
CA LEU A 28 -2.30 -36.86 13.73
C LEU A 28 -3.29 -36.08 12.85
N ALA A 29 -4.59 -36.17 13.12
CA ALA A 29 -5.62 -35.43 12.39
C ALA A 29 -5.53 -33.92 12.66
N ASN A 30 -5.18 -33.50 13.88
CA ASN A 30 -5.02 -32.10 14.26
C ASN A 30 -3.59 -31.55 14.04
N PHE A 31 -2.69 -32.38 13.54
CA PHE A 31 -1.32 -31.92 13.24
C PHE A 31 -1.32 -30.99 12.02
N PRO A 32 -0.64 -29.85 12.08
CA PRO A 32 -0.60 -28.90 10.95
C PRO A 32 0.30 -29.40 9.82
N TRP A 33 -0.19 -30.36 9.05
CA TRP A 33 0.53 -30.98 7.92
C TRP A 33 1.05 -29.96 6.91
N TRP A 34 0.32 -28.86 6.75
CA TRP A 34 0.76 -27.73 5.92
C TRP A 34 2.07 -27.10 6.42
N GLY A 35 2.27 -27.05 7.75
CA GLY A 35 3.51 -26.54 8.34
C GLY A 35 4.70 -27.47 8.04
N LEU A 36 4.47 -28.79 8.09
CA LEU A 36 5.49 -29.77 7.73
C LEU A 36 5.83 -29.70 6.24
N PHE A 37 4.83 -29.53 5.40
CA PHE A 37 5.04 -29.30 3.96
C PHE A 37 5.84 -28.04 3.69
N LEU A 38 5.53 -26.93 4.37
CA LEU A 38 6.29 -25.68 4.25
C LEU A 38 7.74 -25.84 4.76
N ALA A 39 7.92 -26.55 5.87
CA ALA A 39 9.26 -26.83 6.39
C ALA A 39 10.09 -27.67 5.41
N LEU A 40 9.48 -28.72 4.85
CA LEU A 40 10.13 -29.57 3.83
C LEU A 40 10.49 -28.75 2.59
N LEU A 41 9.54 -27.94 2.10
CA LEU A 41 9.76 -27.04 0.95
C LEU A 41 10.90 -26.05 1.24
N GLY A 42 10.95 -25.50 2.47
CA GLY A 42 12.03 -24.62 2.90
C GLY A 42 13.39 -25.31 2.87
N VAL A 43 13.48 -26.54 3.40
CA VAL A 43 14.71 -27.34 3.37
C VAL A 43 15.15 -27.65 1.93
N LEU A 44 14.22 -28.05 1.07
CA LEU A 44 14.51 -28.31 -0.35
C LEU A 44 15.00 -27.07 -1.08
N LEU A 45 14.39 -25.90 -0.81
CA LEU A 45 14.85 -24.62 -1.37
C LEU A 45 16.27 -24.30 -0.89
N VAL A 46 16.54 -24.38 0.41
CA VAL A 46 17.88 -24.12 0.97
C VAL A 46 18.92 -25.08 0.35
N TYR A 47 18.57 -26.35 0.21
CA TYR A 47 19.44 -27.33 -0.43
C TYR A 47 19.72 -27.00 -1.90
N SER A 48 18.68 -26.61 -2.66
CA SER A 48 18.82 -26.18 -4.05
C SER A 48 19.69 -24.92 -4.19
N PHE A 49 19.50 -23.93 -3.32
CA PHE A 49 20.34 -22.73 -3.29
C PHE A 49 21.81 -23.02 -2.95
N ALA A 50 22.07 -24.01 -2.10
CA ALA A 50 23.42 -24.35 -1.73
C ALA A 50 24.19 -25.08 -2.85
N ASN A 51 23.50 -25.89 -3.64
CA ASN A 51 24.14 -26.81 -4.59
C ASN A 51 24.07 -26.37 -6.06
N ASP A 52 23.19 -25.43 -6.43
CA ASP A 52 23.01 -25.01 -7.82
C ASP A 52 23.31 -23.50 -7.99
N ALA A 53 24.27 -23.20 -8.86
CA ALA A 53 24.66 -21.82 -9.17
C ALA A 53 23.48 -20.99 -9.75
N SER A 54 22.63 -21.63 -10.56
CA SER A 54 21.48 -20.95 -11.20
C SER A 54 20.48 -20.41 -10.16
N TYR A 55 20.25 -21.16 -9.07
CA TYR A 55 19.40 -20.70 -7.97
C TYR A 55 20.02 -19.56 -7.18
N ARG A 56 21.34 -19.58 -6.98
CA ARG A 56 22.06 -18.47 -6.29
C ARG A 56 21.98 -17.19 -7.12
N ASP A 57 22.18 -17.28 -8.42
CA ASP A 57 22.08 -16.12 -9.31
C ASP A 57 20.64 -15.56 -9.33
N ALA A 58 19.64 -16.44 -9.46
CA ALA A 58 18.23 -16.06 -9.37
C ALA A 58 17.92 -15.35 -8.05
N PHE A 59 18.44 -15.85 -6.91
CA PHE A 59 18.25 -15.22 -5.61
C PHE A 59 18.92 -13.84 -5.53
N ALA A 60 20.10 -13.66 -6.10
CA ALA A 60 20.78 -12.37 -6.15
C ALA A 60 19.95 -11.32 -6.91
N TYR A 61 19.35 -11.70 -8.05
CA TYR A 61 18.44 -10.84 -8.79
C TYR A 61 17.17 -10.52 -7.99
N LEU A 62 16.58 -11.51 -7.33
CA LEU A 62 15.41 -11.29 -6.47
C LEU A 62 15.71 -10.37 -5.28
N ALA A 63 16.86 -10.54 -4.65
CA ALA A 63 17.29 -9.68 -3.54
C ALA A 63 17.43 -8.20 -3.96
N ALA A 64 18.01 -7.96 -5.14
CA ALA A 64 18.08 -6.63 -5.73
C ALA A 64 16.68 -6.05 -6.01
N GLY A 65 15.75 -6.88 -6.52
CA GLY A 65 14.36 -6.51 -6.76
C GLY A 65 13.61 -6.17 -5.46
N ILE A 66 13.85 -6.92 -4.38
CA ILE A 66 13.25 -6.67 -3.06
C ILE A 66 13.70 -5.30 -2.54
N TYR A 67 15.00 -4.99 -2.61
CA TYR A 67 15.52 -3.68 -2.20
C TYR A 67 14.85 -2.54 -2.96
N LEU A 68 14.75 -2.66 -4.29
CA LEU A 68 14.08 -1.66 -5.13
C LEU A 68 12.59 -1.51 -4.76
N THR A 69 11.91 -2.63 -4.53
CA THR A 69 10.48 -2.62 -4.14
C THR A 69 10.27 -1.91 -2.82
N ILE A 70 11.08 -2.22 -1.80
CA ILE A 70 11.02 -1.56 -0.48
C ILE A 70 11.30 -0.07 -0.63
N TYR A 71 12.34 0.31 -1.36
CA TYR A 71 12.70 1.70 -1.59
C TYR A 71 11.56 2.48 -2.26
N VAL A 72 11.01 1.96 -3.37
CA VAL A 72 9.89 2.58 -4.10
C VAL A 72 8.67 2.71 -3.21
N THR A 73 8.34 1.66 -2.47
CA THR A 73 7.17 1.64 -1.58
C THR A 73 7.29 2.68 -0.48
N LEU A 74 8.42 2.74 0.22
CA LEU A 74 8.63 3.70 1.30
C LEU A 74 8.59 5.14 0.80
N MET A 75 9.27 5.43 -0.31
CA MET A 75 9.27 6.78 -0.90
C MET A 75 7.88 7.17 -1.38
N ALA A 76 7.18 6.31 -2.11
CA ALA A 76 5.82 6.57 -2.55
C ALA A 76 4.86 6.77 -1.37
N PHE A 77 5.01 5.99 -0.30
CA PHE A 77 4.20 6.11 0.91
C PHE A 77 4.41 7.45 1.62
N ILE A 78 5.65 7.88 1.81
CA ILE A 78 5.96 9.18 2.42
C ILE A 78 5.33 10.32 1.63
N PHE A 79 5.52 10.34 0.30
CA PHE A 79 4.92 11.36 -0.54
C PHE A 79 3.39 11.28 -0.56
N SER A 80 2.80 10.07 -0.52
CA SER A 80 1.35 9.90 -0.48
C SER A 80 0.73 10.45 0.80
N ILE A 81 1.39 10.30 1.95
CA ILE A 81 0.93 10.88 3.22
C ILE A 81 0.93 12.41 3.11
N ILE A 82 1.99 13.01 2.57
CA ILE A 82 2.09 14.46 2.41
C ILE A 82 0.97 14.96 1.50
N ILE A 83 0.84 14.39 0.30
CA ILE A 83 -0.20 14.77 -0.66
C ILE A 83 -1.59 14.57 -0.04
N GLY A 84 -1.82 13.41 0.59
CA GLY A 84 -3.10 13.07 1.21
C GLY A 84 -3.49 14.03 2.32
N LEU A 85 -2.54 14.41 3.17
CA LEU A 85 -2.79 15.32 4.28
C LEU A 85 -3.15 16.73 3.79
N PHE A 86 -2.37 17.27 2.85
CA PHE A 86 -2.69 18.57 2.23
C PHE A 86 -4.04 18.56 1.52
N THR A 87 -4.35 17.50 0.79
CA THR A 87 -5.63 17.33 0.10
C THR A 87 -6.79 17.23 1.09
N ALA A 88 -6.63 16.49 2.19
CA ALA A 88 -7.66 16.40 3.24
C ALA A 88 -7.91 17.76 3.89
N PHE A 89 -6.88 18.52 4.21
CA PHE A 89 -7.04 19.87 4.78
C PHE A 89 -7.72 20.82 3.78
N ALA A 90 -7.37 20.76 2.50
CA ALA A 90 -8.04 21.55 1.48
C ALA A 90 -9.54 21.20 1.41
N GLN A 91 -9.92 19.92 1.45
CA GLN A 91 -11.32 19.48 1.46
C GLN A 91 -12.07 19.89 2.73
N LEU A 92 -11.41 19.92 3.89
CA LEU A 92 -11.99 20.28 5.17
C LEU A 92 -12.10 21.80 5.40
N SER A 93 -11.48 22.61 4.53
CA SER A 93 -11.50 24.05 4.64
C SER A 93 -12.94 24.60 4.61
N LYS A 94 -13.29 25.36 5.66
CA LYS A 94 -14.61 26.02 5.80
C LYS A 94 -14.59 27.47 5.32
N GLY A 95 -13.47 27.95 4.80
CA GLY A 95 -13.35 29.33 4.32
C GLY A 95 -14.31 29.63 3.18
N THR A 96 -14.86 30.82 3.20
CA THR A 96 -15.76 31.38 2.15
C THR A 96 -14.99 32.17 1.10
N SER A 97 -13.70 32.39 1.28
CA SER A 97 -12.82 33.04 0.33
C SER A 97 -12.76 32.25 -0.97
N PHE A 98 -12.69 32.97 -2.11
CA PHE A 98 -12.52 32.36 -3.44
C PHE A 98 -11.42 31.28 -3.49
N PHE A 99 -10.26 31.55 -2.91
CA PHE A 99 -9.15 30.59 -2.86
C PHE A 99 -9.49 29.33 -2.06
N SER A 100 -10.22 29.45 -0.95
CA SER A 100 -10.64 28.31 -0.14
C SER A 100 -11.65 27.42 -0.87
N VAL A 101 -12.61 28.03 -1.57
CA VAL A 101 -13.59 27.30 -2.38
C VAL A 101 -12.91 26.62 -3.55
N LEU A 102 -12.00 27.30 -4.22
CA LEU A 102 -11.24 26.75 -5.35
C LEU A 102 -10.38 25.56 -4.91
N ALA A 103 -9.61 25.70 -3.83
CA ALA A 103 -8.77 24.64 -3.30
C ALA A 103 -9.58 23.38 -2.92
N ARG A 104 -10.74 23.57 -2.27
CA ARG A 104 -11.65 22.47 -1.93
C ARG A 104 -12.16 21.75 -3.16
N ASN A 105 -12.58 22.49 -4.20
CA ASN A 105 -13.10 21.90 -5.42
C ASN A 105 -12.01 21.16 -6.22
N ILE A 106 -10.79 21.71 -6.31
CA ILE A 106 -9.65 21.05 -6.94
C ILE A 106 -9.29 19.78 -6.18
N ALA A 107 -9.23 19.82 -4.85
CA ALA A 107 -8.92 18.66 -4.03
C ALA A 107 -10.00 17.56 -4.17
N ALA A 108 -11.27 17.92 -4.19
CA ALA A 108 -12.36 16.97 -4.42
C ALA A 108 -12.32 16.37 -5.83
N PHE A 109 -12.06 17.18 -6.84
CA PHE A 109 -11.91 16.75 -8.23
C PHE A 109 -10.76 15.75 -8.38
N TYR A 110 -9.57 16.07 -7.82
CA TYR A 110 -8.43 15.19 -7.80
C TYR A 110 -8.76 13.81 -7.19
N VAL A 111 -9.34 13.80 -5.99
CA VAL A 111 -9.67 12.55 -5.29
C VAL A 111 -10.67 11.73 -6.08
N ASN A 112 -11.72 12.35 -6.62
CA ASN A 112 -12.76 11.64 -7.38
C ASN A 112 -12.22 11.04 -8.68
N ILE A 113 -11.39 11.76 -9.42
CA ILE A 113 -10.81 11.25 -10.67
C ILE A 113 -9.81 10.13 -10.39
N VAL A 114 -8.85 10.36 -9.49
CA VAL A 114 -7.79 9.39 -9.23
C VAL A 114 -8.34 8.08 -8.69
N ARG A 115 -9.34 8.12 -7.82
CA ARG A 115 -9.98 6.91 -7.29
C ARG A 115 -10.92 6.20 -8.28
N GLY A 116 -11.34 6.89 -9.33
CA GLY A 116 -12.18 6.33 -10.39
C GLY A 116 -11.40 5.59 -11.47
N VAL A 117 -10.09 5.77 -11.54
CA VAL A 117 -9.24 5.17 -12.56
C VAL A 117 -8.49 3.94 -12.00
N PRO A 118 -8.42 2.80 -12.72
CA PRO A 118 -7.59 1.67 -12.31
C PRO A 118 -6.13 2.11 -12.08
N VAL A 119 -5.55 1.69 -10.93
CA VAL A 119 -4.22 2.13 -10.50
C VAL A 119 -3.14 1.90 -11.56
N ILE A 120 -3.16 0.77 -12.26
CA ILE A 120 -2.17 0.44 -13.29
C ILE A 120 -2.21 1.44 -14.46
N VAL A 121 -3.42 1.82 -14.88
CA VAL A 121 -3.62 2.80 -15.96
C VAL A 121 -3.11 4.17 -15.52
N LEU A 122 -3.41 4.56 -14.29
CA LEU A 122 -2.96 5.83 -13.73
C LEU A 122 -1.43 5.90 -13.65
N ILE A 123 -0.78 4.83 -13.17
CA ILE A 123 0.70 4.79 -13.08
C ILE A 123 1.33 4.99 -14.45
N PHE A 124 0.90 4.23 -15.45
CA PHE A 124 1.43 4.37 -16.81
C PHE A 124 1.14 5.76 -17.39
N TYR A 125 -0.06 6.27 -17.20
CA TYR A 125 -0.43 7.58 -17.72
C TYR A 125 0.37 8.71 -17.08
N VAL A 126 0.53 8.68 -15.76
CA VAL A 126 1.33 9.69 -15.04
C VAL A 126 2.81 9.57 -15.42
N ALA A 127 3.39 8.36 -15.39
CA ALA A 127 4.82 8.18 -15.61
C ALA A 127 5.26 8.40 -17.06
N LEU A 128 4.42 8.05 -18.05
CA LEU A 128 4.77 8.05 -19.46
C LEU A 128 4.13 9.18 -20.28
N VAL A 129 3.09 9.82 -19.77
CA VAL A 129 2.39 10.90 -20.50
C VAL A 129 2.47 12.21 -19.73
N ILE A 130 1.93 12.26 -18.49
CA ILE A 130 1.86 13.50 -17.73
C ILE A 130 3.27 14.01 -17.37
N PHE A 131 4.14 13.13 -16.88
CA PHE A 131 5.47 13.54 -16.44
C PHE A 131 6.32 14.09 -17.59
N PRO A 132 6.43 13.43 -18.78
CA PRO A 132 7.07 14.00 -19.94
C PRO A 132 6.44 15.33 -20.40
N ALA A 133 5.12 15.44 -20.37
CA ALA A 133 4.42 16.68 -20.74
C ALA A 133 4.79 17.84 -19.83
N ILE A 134 4.88 17.59 -18.51
CA ILE A 134 5.31 18.61 -17.54
C ILE A 134 6.76 19.03 -17.79
N VAL A 135 7.67 18.08 -18.03
CA VAL A 135 9.07 18.39 -18.31
C VAL A 135 9.20 19.23 -19.58
N ASN A 136 8.51 18.84 -20.65
CA ASN A 136 8.52 19.60 -21.90
C ASN A 136 7.91 21.01 -21.74
N MET A 137 6.86 21.14 -20.94
CA MET A 137 6.24 22.44 -20.63
C MET A 137 7.23 23.33 -19.85
N LEU A 138 7.96 22.77 -18.88
CA LEU A 138 8.99 23.52 -18.12
C LEU A 138 10.12 23.98 -19.01
N ALA A 139 10.59 23.11 -19.93
CA ALA A 139 11.61 23.47 -20.92
C ALA A 139 11.14 24.62 -21.81
N SER A 140 9.93 24.51 -22.37
CA SER A 140 9.33 25.56 -23.20
C SER A 140 9.14 26.89 -22.47
N LEU A 141 8.78 26.84 -21.18
CA LEU A 141 8.71 28.03 -20.33
C LEU A 141 10.10 28.67 -20.13
N GLY A 142 11.14 27.83 -19.95
CA GLY A 142 12.52 28.29 -19.85
C GLY A 142 12.98 29.03 -21.12
N ASP A 143 12.67 28.48 -22.30
CA ASP A 143 12.97 29.09 -23.60
C ASP A 143 12.21 30.41 -23.79
N TRP A 144 10.93 30.43 -23.41
CA TRP A 144 10.11 31.63 -23.50
C TRP A 144 10.63 32.75 -22.58
N MET A 145 11.00 32.43 -21.33
CA MET A 145 11.56 33.39 -20.40
C MET A 145 12.94 33.90 -20.88
N ALA A 146 13.74 33.05 -21.49
CA ALA A 146 15.02 33.42 -22.09
C ALA A 146 14.81 34.37 -23.28
N SER A 147 13.80 34.12 -24.12
CA SER A 147 13.46 35.01 -25.26
C SER A 147 13.02 36.41 -24.81
N MET A 148 12.45 36.54 -23.60
CA MET A 148 12.09 37.83 -22.99
C MET A 148 13.25 38.52 -22.27
N GLY A 149 14.42 37.88 -22.22
CA GLY A 149 15.61 38.44 -21.53
C GLY A 149 15.56 38.31 -20.00
N TRP A 150 14.60 37.55 -19.45
CA TRP A 150 14.49 37.35 -17.99
C TRP A 150 15.44 36.28 -17.46
N LEU A 151 15.81 35.31 -18.31
CA LEU A 151 16.80 34.29 -18.02
C LEU A 151 17.88 34.29 -19.11
N SER A 152 19.10 33.75 -18.78
CA SER A 152 20.10 33.48 -19.78
C SER A 152 19.63 32.41 -20.77
N ALA A 153 20.11 32.48 -22.03
CA ALA A 153 19.77 31.50 -23.06
C ALA A 153 20.19 30.08 -22.68
N ASP A 154 21.20 29.93 -21.82
CA ASP A 154 21.69 28.66 -21.30
C ASP A 154 21.21 28.47 -19.85
N ASN A 155 19.87 28.46 -19.67
CA ASN A 155 19.28 28.25 -18.33
C ASN A 155 18.96 26.78 -18.10
N ARG A 156 18.94 26.36 -16.81
CA ARG A 156 18.65 24.98 -16.42
C ARG A 156 17.24 24.51 -16.77
N LEU A 157 16.27 25.42 -16.90
CA LEU A 157 14.90 25.08 -17.24
C LEU A 157 14.77 24.67 -18.70
N SER A 158 15.46 25.34 -19.65
CA SER A 158 15.44 24.98 -21.05
C SER A 158 16.21 23.69 -21.36
N SER A 159 17.24 23.39 -20.55
CA SER A 159 18.06 22.19 -20.71
C SER A 159 17.48 20.93 -20.07
N ILE A 160 16.37 21.05 -19.31
CA ILE A 160 15.78 19.92 -18.60
C ILE A 160 15.18 18.91 -19.59
N SER A 161 15.54 17.63 -19.45
CA SER A 161 15.06 16.56 -20.30
C SER A 161 14.41 15.46 -19.48
N ILE A 162 13.45 14.76 -20.08
CA ILE A 162 12.84 13.58 -19.46
C ILE A 162 13.86 12.48 -19.16
N ARG A 163 15.00 12.46 -19.85
CA ARG A 163 16.10 11.51 -19.62
C ARG A 163 16.80 11.74 -18.29
N ASP A 164 16.78 12.96 -17.78
CA ASP A 164 17.40 13.32 -16.51
C ASP A 164 16.61 12.79 -15.30
N VAL A 165 15.34 12.40 -15.50
CA VAL A 165 14.50 11.84 -14.45
C VAL A 165 14.37 10.33 -14.62
N PRO A 166 15.00 9.52 -13.75
CA PRO A 166 14.91 8.08 -13.80
C PRO A 166 13.46 7.57 -13.75
N LEU A 167 13.16 6.49 -14.48
CA LEU A 167 11.83 5.89 -14.53
C LEU A 167 11.30 5.51 -13.13
N VAL A 168 12.20 5.11 -12.24
CA VAL A 168 11.87 4.79 -10.83
C VAL A 168 11.21 5.97 -10.13
N TRP A 169 11.75 7.18 -10.28
CA TRP A 169 11.17 8.37 -9.68
C TRP A 169 9.81 8.75 -10.26
N ARG A 170 9.63 8.55 -11.56
CA ARG A 170 8.32 8.75 -12.21
C ARG A 170 7.28 7.77 -11.65
N GLY A 171 7.69 6.50 -11.44
CA GLY A 171 6.86 5.48 -10.80
C GLY A 171 6.52 5.82 -9.35
N ILE A 172 7.50 6.29 -8.56
CA ILE A 172 7.28 6.74 -7.18
C ILE A 172 6.24 7.87 -7.13
N LEU A 173 6.36 8.88 -7.99
CA LEU A 173 5.43 10.00 -8.01
C LEU A 173 4.04 9.58 -8.50
N ALA A 174 3.95 8.70 -9.49
CA ALA A 174 2.68 8.15 -9.94
C ALA A 174 1.95 7.37 -8.83
N LEU A 175 2.68 6.54 -8.07
CA LEU A 175 2.16 5.84 -6.89
C LEU A 175 1.75 6.82 -5.79
N ALA A 176 2.58 7.84 -5.54
CA ALA A 176 2.29 8.85 -4.52
C ALA A 176 1.02 9.65 -4.84
N ILE A 177 0.81 10.01 -6.10
CA ILE A 177 -0.43 10.67 -6.57
C ILE A 177 -1.61 9.73 -6.38
N ASN A 178 -1.49 8.46 -6.76
CA ASN A 178 -2.58 7.51 -6.61
C ASN A 178 -2.95 7.29 -5.13
N TYR A 179 -1.99 6.88 -4.32
CA TYR A 179 -2.23 6.60 -2.89
C TYR A 179 -2.50 7.86 -2.08
N GLY A 180 -2.04 9.04 -2.52
CA GLY A 180 -2.37 10.32 -1.93
C GLY A 180 -3.86 10.61 -1.94
N ALA A 181 -4.57 10.25 -3.03
CA ALA A 181 -6.02 10.42 -3.11
C ALA A 181 -6.76 9.49 -2.12
N PHE A 182 -6.30 8.24 -1.94
CA PHE A 182 -6.87 7.34 -0.93
C PHE A 182 -6.55 7.81 0.49
N SER A 183 -5.31 8.23 0.75
CA SER A 183 -4.88 8.76 2.04
C SER A 183 -5.67 10.01 2.44
N ALA A 184 -6.00 10.88 1.48
CA ALA A 184 -6.81 12.07 1.71
C ALA A 184 -8.20 11.72 2.28
N GLU A 185 -8.85 10.69 1.74
CA GLU A 185 -10.14 10.22 2.27
C GLU A 185 -10.01 9.61 3.66
N VAL A 186 -8.94 8.83 3.91
CA VAL A 186 -8.68 8.26 5.24
C VAL A 186 -8.48 9.38 6.27
N PHE A 187 -7.67 10.39 5.97
CA PHE A 187 -7.45 11.53 6.85
C PHE A 187 -8.73 12.34 7.05
N ARG A 188 -9.47 12.60 5.97
CA ARG A 188 -10.74 13.32 6.07
C ARG A 188 -11.75 12.57 6.94
N ALA A 189 -11.91 11.27 6.76
CA ALA A 189 -12.79 10.45 7.57
C ALA A 189 -12.35 10.41 9.03
N GLY A 190 -11.04 10.24 9.30
CA GLY A 190 -10.50 10.24 10.65
C GLY A 190 -10.74 11.56 11.39
N ILE A 191 -10.50 12.71 10.73
CA ILE A 191 -10.74 14.03 11.33
C ILE A 191 -12.24 14.25 11.58
N GLN A 192 -13.12 13.81 10.69
CA GLN A 192 -14.57 13.98 10.81
C GLN A 192 -15.21 13.01 11.81
N SER A 193 -14.55 11.91 12.18
CA SER A 193 -15.07 10.92 13.14
C SER A 193 -15.09 11.42 14.58
N ILE A 194 -14.35 12.50 14.89
CA ILE A 194 -14.31 13.07 16.24
C ILE A 194 -15.64 13.75 16.55
N VAL A 195 -16.35 13.21 17.52
CA VAL A 195 -17.68 13.72 17.94
C VAL A 195 -17.51 15.08 18.60
N ARG A 196 -18.37 16.04 18.26
CA ARG A 196 -18.35 17.42 18.80
C ARG A 196 -18.36 17.45 20.34
N GLY A 197 -19.01 16.46 20.99
CA GLY A 197 -19.04 16.33 22.44
C GLY A 197 -17.66 16.06 23.06
N GLN A 198 -16.79 15.29 22.38
CA GLN A 198 -15.42 15.05 22.85
C GLN A 198 -14.56 16.32 22.80
N ILE A 199 -14.76 17.15 21.76
CA ILE A 199 -14.09 18.45 21.64
C ILE A 199 -14.56 19.40 22.73
N GLY A 200 -15.87 19.39 23.06
CA GLY A 200 -16.44 20.17 24.16
C GLY A 200 -15.91 19.73 25.53
N ALA A 201 -15.83 18.43 25.77
CA ALA A 201 -15.29 17.87 27.00
C ALA A 201 -13.81 18.19 27.23
N SER A 202 -12.98 18.07 26.15
CA SER A 202 -11.57 18.41 26.25
C SER A 202 -11.32 19.89 26.57
N ARG A 203 -12.15 20.80 26.02
CA ARG A 203 -12.09 22.25 26.32
C ARG A 203 -12.53 22.58 27.76
N ALA A 204 -13.42 21.77 28.36
CA ALA A 204 -13.86 21.95 29.72
C ALA A 204 -12.83 21.48 30.76
N LEU A 205 -11.90 20.62 30.33
CA LEU A 205 -10.83 20.09 31.19
C LEU A 205 -9.51 20.87 31.07
N GLY A 206 -9.42 21.89 30.21
CA GLY A 206 -8.20 22.67 29.89
C GLY A 206 -7.58 22.17 28.60
#